data_9259b5f09473feb5eb975b7285e9885d
#
_entry.id   9259b5f09473feb5eb975b7285e9885d
#
_cell.length_a   1.000
_cell.length_b   1.000
_cell.length_c   1.000
_cell.angle_alpha   90.00
_cell.angle_beta   90.00
_cell.angle_gamma   90.00
#
_symmetry.space_group_name_H-M   'P 1'
#
loop_
_entity.id
_entity.type
_entity.pdbx_description
1 polymer ?
#
loop_
_entity_poly.entity_id
_entity_poly.type
_entity_poly.pdbx_seq_one_letter_code
_entity_poly.pdbx_strand_id
1 'polypeptide(L)'
;MTLRLSGLDHIVLCVRDVPATIAFYERVLGMEAREERPGKWSLHFGEHKISLQDAVGAPSIARDTVPGSGNFCVLTETPIEAVLAHLTREGIAIVDGPGERVGATGQILSVYFYDPDGNLVEVSNRLTS
;
A
#
# COMPACT_ATOMS: atom_id res chain seq x y z
N MET A 1 -32.52 2.50 13.50
CA MET A 1 -31.46 3.32 12.88
C MET A 1 -30.63 2.43 11.98
N THR A 2 -30.21 2.95 10.85
CA THR A 2 -29.37 2.22 9.89
C THR A 2 -27.91 2.58 10.12
N LEU A 3 -27.05 1.56 10.17
CA LEU A 3 -25.61 1.79 10.23
C LEU A 3 -25.13 2.42 8.91
N ARG A 4 -24.35 3.47 9.00
CA ARG A 4 -23.71 4.12 7.85
C ARG A 4 -22.22 4.19 8.07
N LEU A 5 -21.47 3.65 7.11
CA LEU A 5 -20.02 3.72 7.14
C LEU A 5 -19.56 5.04 6.55
N SER A 6 -18.53 5.65 7.12
CA SER A 6 -17.99 6.92 6.65
C SER A 6 -16.70 6.78 5.85
N GLY A 7 -16.02 5.64 5.94
CA GLY A 7 -14.79 5.41 5.19
C GLY A 7 -13.97 4.29 5.76
N LEU A 8 -12.79 4.10 5.18
CA LEU A 8 -11.78 3.21 5.74
C LEU A 8 -10.89 4.01 6.67
N ASP A 9 -10.57 3.46 7.84
CA ASP A 9 -9.58 4.06 8.74
C ASP A 9 -8.17 3.60 8.37
N HIS A 10 -7.98 2.30 8.29
CA HIS A 10 -6.68 1.73 7.92
C HIS A 10 -6.84 0.29 7.44
N ILE A 11 -5.79 -0.24 6.84
CA ILE A 11 -5.66 -1.66 6.54
C ILE A 11 -4.44 -2.20 7.29
N VAL A 12 -4.33 -3.52 7.39
CA VAL A 12 -3.21 -4.19 8.05
C VAL A 12 -2.52 -5.11 7.05
N LEU A 13 -1.21 -5.02 6.95
CA LEU A 13 -0.39 -5.95 6.19
C LEU A 13 0.39 -6.84 7.15
N CYS A 14 0.34 -8.15 6.91
CA CYS A 14 1.17 -9.11 7.61
C CYS A 14 2.50 -9.21 6.84
N VAL A 15 3.62 -8.97 7.53
CA VAL A 15 4.93 -8.89 6.88
C VAL A 15 5.96 -9.75 7.62
N ARG A 16 6.94 -10.27 6.88
CA ARG A 16 7.99 -11.12 7.44
C ARG A 16 9.07 -10.33 8.16
N ASP A 17 9.34 -9.12 7.67
CA ASP A 17 10.45 -8.30 8.15
C ASP A 17 9.98 -6.84 8.21
N VAL A 18 9.64 -6.39 9.40
CA VAL A 18 9.12 -5.03 9.60
C VAL A 18 10.13 -3.96 9.16
N PRO A 19 11.41 -4.01 9.57
CA PRO A 19 12.38 -3.01 9.10
C PRO A 19 12.55 -2.97 7.58
N ALA A 20 12.59 -4.12 6.91
CA ALA A 20 12.71 -4.18 5.46
C ALA A 20 11.47 -3.59 4.77
N THR A 21 10.30 -3.86 5.31
CA THR A 21 9.04 -3.33 4.80
C THR A 21 9.02 -1.80 4.93
N ILE A 22 9.41 -1.29 6.10
CA ILE A 22 9.49 0.16 6.34
C ILE A 22 10.43 0.81 5.33
N ALA A 23 11.64 0.26 5.17
CA ALA A 23 12.64 0.81 4.25
C ALA A 23 12.09 0.87 2.81
N PHE A 24 11.37 -0.17 2.40
CA PHE A 24 10.78 -0.23 1.06
C PHE A 24 9.72 0.85 0.86
N TYR A 25 8.74 0.93 1.76
CA TYR A 25 7.62 1.87 1.59
C TYR A 25 8.06 3.33 1.76
N GLU A 26 9.06 3.60 2.58
CA GLU A 26 9.64 4.93 2.69
C GLU A 26 10.36 5.33 1.41
N ARG A 27 11.18 4.43 0.86
CA ARG A 27 11.98 4.70 -0.34
C ARG A 27 11.12 4.76 -1.61
N VAL A 28 10.23 3.78 -1.78
CA VAL A 28 9.48 3.62 -3.04
C VAL A 28 8.24 4.51 -3.07
N LEU A 29 7.53 4.62 -1.96
CA LEU A 29 6.24 5.34 -1.93
C LEU A 29 6.25 6.59 -1.07
N GLY A 30 7.37 6.91 -0.42
CA GLY A 30 7.46 8.12 0.38
C GLY A 30 6.58 8.14 1.62
N MET A 31 6.19 6.98 2.11
CA MET A 31 5.41 6.89 3.34
C MET A 31 6.27 7.19 4.55
N GLU A 32 5.63 7.59 5.65
CA GLU A 32 6.32 7.87 6.91
C GLU A 32 6.04 6.78 7.92
N ALA A 33 7.09 6.12 8.39
CA ALA A 33 6.96 5.09 9.43
C ALA A 33 6.81 5.75 10.79
N ARG A 34 5.88 5.24 11.60
CA ARG A 34 5.67 5.68 12.97
C ARG A 34 5.53 4.48 13.89
N GLU A 35 6.24 4.53 15.01
CA GLU A 35 6.08 3.55 16.07
C GLU A 35 4.99 4.04 17.01
N GLU A 36 3.81 3.44 16.94
CA GLU A 36 2.65 3.88 17.71
C GLU A 36 2.73 3.46 19.17
N ARG A 37 3.37 2.33 19.42
CA ARG A 37 3.72 1.81 20.75
C ARG A 37 4.86 0.82 20.55
N PRO A 38 5.59 0.42 21.61
CA PRO A 38 6.78 -0.43 21.45
C PRO A 38 6.53 -1.67 20.57
N GLY A 39 7.28 -1.76 19.47
CA GLY A 39 7.18 -2.86 18.52
C GLY A 39 5.99 -2.80 17.56
N LYS A 40 5.14 -1.79 17.65
CA LYS A 40 3.96 -1.67 16.79
C LYS A 40 4.15 -0.51 15.81
N TRP A 41 4.41 -0.84 14.55
CA TRP A 41 4.71 0.13 13.50
C TRP A 41 3.57 0.30 12.51
N SER A 42 3.48 1.48 11.92
CA SER A 42 2.56 1.79 10.85
C SER A 42 3.21 2.72 9.85
N LEU A 43 2.67 2.72 8.63
CA LEU A 43 3.12 3.53 7.51
C LEU A 43 2.04 4.57 7.23
N HIS A 44 2.42 5.84 7.23
CA HIS A 44 1.48 6.95 7.10
C HIS A 44 1.69 7.70 5.80
N PHE A 45 0.59 8.09 5.18
CA PHE A 45 0.57 8.95 3.99
C PHE A 45 -0.75 9.72 3.98
N GLY A 46 -0.69 11.05 3.83
CA GLY A 46 -1.88 11.89 3.96
C GLY A 46 -2.55 11.66 5.30
N GLU A 47 -3.85 11.38 5.28
CA GLU A 47 -4.62 11.06 6.48
C GLU A 47 -4.85 9.55 6.63
N HIS A 48 -4.07 8.76 5.93
CA HIS A 48 -4.22 7.31 5.86
C HIS A 48 -3.06 6.60 6.51
N LYS A 49 -3.27 5.35 6.87
CA LYS A 49 -2.17 4.52 7.36
C LYS A 49 -2.36 3.05 6.99
N ILE A 50 -1.24 2.36 6.92
CA ILE A 50 -1.19 0.90 6.83
C ILE A 50 -0.49 0.43 8.10
N SER A 51 -1.19 -0.36 8.92
CA SER A 51 -0.57 -0.97 10.10
C SER A 51 0.21 -2.19 9.70
N LEU A 52 1.36 -2.41 10.33
CA LEU A 52 2.19 -3.58 10.05
C LEU A 52 2.04 -4.60 11.17
N GLN A 53 1.75 -5.85 10.78
CA GLN A 53 1.71 -6.99 11.68
C GLN A 53 2.90 -7.89 11.37
N ASP A 54 3.71 -8.15 12.39
CA ASP A 54 4.84 -9.07 12.25
C ASP A 54 4.31 -10.51 12.16
N ALA A 55 4.67 -11.21 11.09
CA ALA A 55 4.23 -12.57 10.87
C ALA A 55 4.74 -13.53 11.95
N VAL A 56 5.86 -13.17 12.60
CA VAL A 56 6.48 -13.99 13.65
C VAL A 56 5.91 -13.66 15.03
N GLY A 57 5.19 -12.57 15.16
CA GLY A 57 4.64 -12.10 16.44
C GLY A 57 3.35 -12.77 16.85
N ALA A 58 2.59 -12.10 17.73
CA ALA A 58 1.31 -12.60 18.19
C ALA A 58 0.35 -12.78 17.02
N PRO A 59 -0.43 -13.87 17.00
CA PRO A 59 -1.35 -14.11 15.91
C PRO A 59 -2.44 -13.03 15.84
N SER A 60 -2.86 -12.72 14.62
CA SER A 60 -3.99 -11.84 14.38
C SER A 60 -5.29 -12.57 14.70
N ILE A 61 -6.33 -11.81 14.99
CA ILE A 61 -7.69 -12.35 15.10
C ILE A 61 -8.22 -12.72 13.71
N ALA A 62 -7.72 -12.05 12.65
CA ALA A 62 -8.05 -12.44 11.29
C ALA A 62 -7.47 -13.83 10.98
N ARG A 63 -8.22 -14.65 10.24
CA ARG A 63 -7.91 -16.08 10.11
C ARG A 63 -6.73 -16.39 9.21
N ASP A 64 -6.62 -15.70 8.08
CA ASP A 64 -5.64 -16.04 7.04
C ASP A 64 -4.70 -14.89 6.76
N THR A 65 -3.98 -14.45 7.79
CA THR A 65 -3.00 -13.38 7.68
C THR A 65 -1.65 -13.95 7.26
N VAL A 66 -1.43 -13.98 5.94
CA VAL A 66 -0.21 -14.53 5.35
C VAL A 66 0.56 -13.41 4.67
N PRO A 67 1.89 -13.32 4.85
CA PRO A 67 2.69 -12.38 4.06
C PRO A 67 2.48 -12.61 2.56
N GLY A 68 2.28 -11.52 1.81
CA GLY A 68 2.02 -11.60 0.37
C GLY A 68 0.55 -11.69 -0.02
N SER A 69 -0.36 -11.72 0.94
CA SER A 69 -1.80 -11.76 0.65
C SER A 69 -2.41 -10.38 0.42
N GLY A 70 -1.67 -9.31 0.66
CA GLY A 70 -2.16 -7.95 0.49
C GLY A 70 -2.30 -7.56 -0.98
N ASN A 71 -3.34 -6.77 -1.26
CA ASN A 71 -3.62 -6.24 -2.59
C ASN A 71 -4.39 -4.94 -2.38
N PHE A 72 -3.77 -3.81 -2.69
CA PHE A 72 -4.40 -2.52 -2.43
C PHE A 72 -3.96 -1.47 -3.44
N CYS A 73 -4.75 -0.42 -3.55
CA CYS A 73 -4.51 0.69 -4.47
C CYS A 73 -4.36 1.99 -3.69
N VAL A 74 -3.33 2.75 -4.04
CA VAL A 74 -3.13 4.10 -3.53
C VAL A 74 -3.20 5.09 -4.69
N LEU A 75 -3.70 6.28 -4.40
CA LEU A 75 -3.83 7.35 -5.38
C LEU A 75 -2.68 8.33 -5.23
N THR A 76 -2.22 8.87 -6.35
CA THR A 76 -1.25 9.95 -6.37
C THR A 76 -1.62 10.96 -7.45
N GLU A 77 -1.28 12.23 -7.22
CA GLU A 77 -1.39 13.27 -8.25
C GLU A 77 -0.13 13.36 -9.11
N THR A 78 0.95 12.67 -8.71
CA THR A 78 2.15 12.54 -9.53
C THR A 78 1.78 11.85 -10.84
N PRO A 79 2.02 12.46 -12.01
CA PRO A 79 1.65 11.83 -13.28
C PRO A 79 2.26 10.44 -13.44
N ILE A 80 1.50 9.53 -14.04
CA ILE A 80 1.89 8.12 -14.13
C ILE A 80 3.26 7.93 -14.81
N GLU A 81 3.62 8.77 -15.76
CA GLU A 81 4.93 8.70 -16.41
C GLU A 81 6.05 8.97 -15.41
N ALA A 82 5.84 9.91 -14.48
CA ALA A 82 6.81 10.22 -13.44
C ALA A 82 6.85 9.09 -12.40
N VAL A 83 5.72 8.47 -12.12
CA VAL A 83 5.66 7.29 -11.24
C VAL A 83 6.50 6.17 -11.84
N LEU A 84 6.32 5.87 -13.14
CA LEU A 84 7.09 4.84 -13.84
C LEU A 84 8.59 5.13 -13.80
N ALA A 85 8.98 6.38 -14.06
CA ALA A 85 10.39 6.78 -14.01
C ALA A 85 10.98 6.60 -12.61
N HIS A 86 10.21 6.94 -11.57
CA HIS A 86 10.62 6.77 -10.19
C HIS A 86 10.80 5.29 -9.85
N LEU A 87 9.84 4.45 -10.21
CA LEU A 87 9.92 3.00 -9.95
C LEU A 87 11.12 2.39 -10.66
N THR A 88 11.39 2.80 -11.89
CA THR A 88 12.56 2.33 -12.64
C THR A 88 13.85 2.73 -11.91
N ARG A 89 13.97 3.98 -11.45
CA ARG A 89 15.14 4.43 -10.70
C ARG A 89 15.36 3.65 -9.42
N GLU A 90 14.26 3.25 -8.78
CA GLU A 90 14.31 2.48 -7.54
C GLU A 90 14.48 0.97 -7.77
N GLY A 91 14.60 0.55 -9.02
CA GLY A 91 14.82 -0.86 -9.36
C GLY A 91 13.58 -1.73 -9.20
N ILE A 92 12.39 -1.15 -9.27
CA ILE A 92 11.13 -1.85 -9.09
C ILE A 92 10.61 -2.33 -10.44
N ALA A 93 10.37 -3.64 -10.57
CA ALA A 93 9.79 -4.22 -11.78
C ALA A 93 8.28 -3.96 -11.80
N ILE A 94 7.79 -3.49 -12.94
CA ILE A 94 6.34 -3.32 -13.15
C ILE A 94 5.75 -4.68 -13.48
N VAL A 95 4.75 -5.08 -12.72
CA VAL A 95 4.07 -6.37 -12.90
C VAL A 95 2.97 -6.26 -13.94
N ASP A 96 2.27 -5.14 -13.96
CA ASP A 96 1.16 -4.89 -14.89
C ASP A 96 0.99 -3.38 -15.05
N GLY A 97 0.45 -2.99 -16.20
CA GLY A 97 0.16 -1.59 -16.51
C GLY A 97 1.35 -0.86 -17.17
N PRO A 98 1.17 0.46 -17.46
CA PRO A 98 -0.02 1.25 -17.12
C PRO A 98 -1.25 0.83 -17.89
N GLY A 99 -2.39 0.88 -17.21
CA GLY A 99 -3.67 0.53 -17.81
C GLY A 99 -4.84 1.16 -17.08
N GLU A 100 -5.93 1.36 -17.79
CA GLU A 100 -7.14 1.92 -17.19
C GLU A 100 -7.85 0.87 -16.35
N ARG A 101 -8.35 1.29 -15.20
CA ARG A 101 -9.10 0.44 -14.27
C ARG A 101 -10.28 1.22 -13.72
N VAL A 102 -11.23 0.51 -13.13
CA VAL A 102 -12.38 1.13 -12.47
C VAL A 102 -12.05 1.36 -11.01
N GLY A 103 -12.00 2.63 -10.61
CA GLY A 103 -11.79 3.00 -9.22
C GLY A 103 -13.08 3.15 -8.45
N ALA A 104 -12.98 3.53 -7.18
CA ALA A 104 -14.14 3.71 -6.32
C ALA A 104 -15.02 4.90 -6.75
N THR A 105 -14.40 5.94 -7.35
CA THR A 105 -15.10 7.17 -7.72
C THR A 105 -14.91 7.53 -9.20
N GLY A 106 -14.51 6.58 -10.03
CA GLY A 106 -14.33 6.79 -11.47
C GLY A 106 -13.14 6.03 -12.02
N GLN A 107 -12.83 6.28 -13.28
CA GLN A 107 -11.72 5.62 -13.95
C GLN A 107 -10.39 6.10 -13.40
N ILE A 108 -9.44 5.18 -13.29
CA ILE A 108 -8.08 5.45 -12.85
C ILE A 108 -7.09 4.83 -13.83
N LEU A 109 -5.88 5.37 -13.86
CA LEU A 109 -4.77 4.83 -14.64
C LEU A 109 -3.76 4.23 -13.68
N SER A 110 -3.50 2.94 -13.78
CA SER A 110 -2.80 2.17 -12.73
C SER A 110 -1.56 1.47 -13.23
N VAL A 111 -0.56 1.40 -12.35
CA VAL A 111 0.60 0.51 -12.47
C VAL A 111 0.67 -0.37 -11.23
N TYR A 112 1.21 -1.57 -11.39
CA TYR A 112 1.26 -2.58 -10.34
C TYR A 112 2.67 -3.07 -10.12
N PHE A 113 3.04 -3.29 -8.87
CA PHE A 113 4.31 -3.91 -8.51
C PHE A 113 4.18 -4.65 -7.18
N TYR A 114 5.20 -5.46 -6.86
CA TYR A 114 5.22 -6.20 -5.60
C TYR A 114 6.06 -5.48 -4.55
N ASP A 115 5.62 -5.58 -3.29
CA ASP A 115 6.44 -5.19 -2.16
C ASP A 115 7.37 -6.36 -1.75
N PRO A 116 8.19 -6.22 -0.69
CA PRO A 116 9.14 -7.28 -0.30
C PRO A 116 8.51 -8.64 0.00
N ASP A 117 7.26 -8.66 0.47
CA ASP A 117 6.55 -9.91 0.78
C ASP A 117 5.76 -10.46 -0.39
N GLY A 118 5.72 -9.76 -1.51
CA GLY A 118 4.89 -10.14 -2.65
C GLY A 118 3.46 -9.61 -2.58
N ASN A 119 3.18 -8.66 -1.68
CA ASN A 119 1.90 -7.97 -1.70
C ASN A 119 1.80 -7.15 -2.99
N LEU A 120 0.63 -7.16 -3.61
CA LEU A 120 0.41 -6.41 -4.83
C LEU A 120 0.05 -4.97 -4.50
N VAL A 121 0.87 -4.05 -4.97
CA VAL A 121 0.66 -2.61 -4.79
C VAL A 121 0.25 -2.02 -6.12
N GLU A 122 -0.87 -1.30 -6.11
CA GLU A 122 -1.36 -0.56 -7.27
C GLU A 122 -1.23 0.92 -6.97
N VAL A 123 -0.60 1.66 -7.87
CA VAL A 123 -0.48 3.13 -7.77
C VAL A 123 -1.21 3.73 -8.96
N SER A 124 -2.09 4.69 -8.70
CA SER A 124 -3.03 5.17 -9.71
C SER A 124 -3.18 6.68 -9.72
N ASN A 125 -3.43 7.20 -10.92
CA ASN A 125 -3.93 8.55 -11.13
C ASN A 125 -5.43 8.48 -11.38
N ARG A 126 -6.17 9.45 -10.86
CA ARG A 126 -7.56 9.62 -11.28
C ARG A 126 -7.58 10.19 -12.68
N LEU A 127 -8.40 9.62 -13.55
CA LEU A 127 -8.58 10.10 -14.92
C LEU A 127 -9.70 11.12 -15.04
N THR A 128 -10.62 11.11 -14.09
CA THR A 128 -11.73 12.04 -14.07
C THR A 128 -11.61 12.95 -12.87
N SER A 129 -11.80 14.21 -13.10
CA SER A 129 -11.82 15.22 -12.05
C SER A 129 -13.15 15.24 -11.29
#